data_3f43cb8b1e702ec92762d72d4d1c30c6
#
_entry.id   3f43cb8b1e702ec92762d72d4d1c30c6
#
_cell.length_a   1.000
_cell.length_b   1.000
_cell.length_c   1.000
_cell.angle_alpha   90.00
_cell.angle_beta   90.00
_cell.angle_gamma   90.00
#
_symmetry.space_group_name_H-M   'P 1'
#
loop_
_entity.id
_entity.type
_entity.pdbx_description
1 polymer ?
#
loop_
_entity_poly.entity_id
_entity_poly.type
_entity_poly.pdbx_seq_one_letter_code
_entity_poly.pdbx_strand_id
1 'polypeptide(L)'
;METIINVDDVSFSYGTQTEQALSHISLSVNKGDFIGIIGPSGAGKSALAACLSGAVPHHYTGTFFGSVMVDGHDTCEVSLTDVSQIVGSVLQDIDTQMVASVVEDEMLFGLENFGVPHDQIERRVSETLETVGISDLRDREIATLSGGQKQKVAIAAILAMRPRVLVLDEPTAALDPASSTLVFETLREANRALGITIVVVEQKVALLSEYCNRVLVLNHGEIALQGEPHEVFAHTDELRAIGVDCPRVTRIFNSLQTDGLVSGTPCLDVDEAERLISGIVDPAHAAIEAQAPAGSPHAPSLRPHAKDAEPVLTFDHVEFAYPNGGAAVHDLSLTLYPGELVGIVGQNGAGKTTLTKLLTGLLKPASGSVRVTGLDTAAVPTSRIAREVATLFQNPDRQICKDTVLDEVAFGLELGGMDRAEALRRAQLVIDRFGLPADEAPFSLSRGQRQMVALASVVVVEPKIVVLDEPTSGLDYRECMTVMETVRTMAERGCAVIMVCHDMEVVSDFAERIVVMADGRILDRGRTHELFSNIDLMRRAYVEPPQVIELSRRLASSVSPAFAQVSEVTDVVRITKEMVHRG
;
A
#
# COMPACT_ATOMS: atom_id res chain seq x y z
N MET A 1 -22.44 -23.86 -11.59
CA MET A 1 -21.13 -23.98 -10.90
C MET A 1 -21.43 -24.49 -9.50
N GLU A 2 -20.53 -25.24 -8.88
CA GLU A 2 -20.73 -25.82 -7.55
C GLU A 2 -20.33 -24.79 -6.49
N THR A 3 -21.27 -24.43 -5.58
CA THR A 3 -21.00 -23.47 -4.49
C THR A 3 -20.14 -24.14 -3.43
N ILE A 4 -19.04 -23.50 -3.03
CA ILE A 4 -18.15 -23.96 -1.97
C ILE A 4 -18.29 -23.15 -0.68
N ILE A 5 -18.62 -21.85 -0.78
CA ILE A 5 -18.91 -21.00 0.37
C ILE A 5 -20.32 -20.46 0.21
N ASN A 6 -21.12 -20.53 1.28
CA ASN A 6 -22.42 -19.90 1.37
C ASN A 6 -22.55 -19.17 2.70
N VAL A 7 -22.65 -17.87 2.66
CA VAL A 7 -22.91 -17.00 3.81
C VAL A 7 -24.36 -16.57 3.73
N ASP A 8 -25.14 -16.86 4.77
CA ASP A 8 -26.57 -16.59 4.81
C ASP A 8 -26.91 -15.69 5.99
N ASP A 9 -27.27 -14.44 5.68
CA ASP A 9 -27.73 -13.38 6.58
C ASP A 9 -26.84 -13.19 7.83
N VAL A 10 -25.50 -13.17 7.63
CA VAL A 10 -24.56 -13.07 8.73
C VAL A 10 -24.46 -11.66 9.26
N SER A 11 -24.64 -11.54 10.58
CA SER A 11 -24.37 -10.33 11.36
C SER A 11 -23.45 -10.67 12.54
N PHE A 12 -22.44 -9.81 12.80
CA PHE A 12 -21.46 -10.05 13.85
C PHE A 12 -21.04 -8.77 14.57
N SER A 13 -20.96 -8.83 15.91
CA SER A 13 -20.37 -7.79 16.77
C SER A 13 -19.34 -8.40 17.70
N TYR A 14 -18.16 -7.75 17.84
CA TYR A 14 -17.09 -8.22 18.73
C TYR A 14 -17.43 -8.04 20.21
N GLY A 15 -17.15 -9.05 21.01
CA GLY A 15 -17.30 -8.99 22.47
C GLY A 15 -18.69 -8.53 22.91
N THR A 16 -18.72 -7.43 23.66
CA THR A 16 -19.97 -6.79 24.15
C THR A 16 -20.29 -5.50 23.41
N GLN A 17 -19.62 -5.21 22.30
CA GLN A 17 -19.86 -4.00 21.51
C GLN A 17 -21.27 -4.04 20.88
N THR A 18 -21.92 -2.88 20.84
CA THR A 18 -23.22 -2.72 20.18
C THR A 18 -23.10 -2.44 18.69
N GLU A 19 -21.92 -2.01 18.24
CA GLU A 19 -21.64 -1.76 16.84
C GLU A 19 -21.38 -3.08 16.11
N GLN A 20 -22.05 -3.26 14.97
CA GLN A 20 -21.93 -4.44 14.16
C GLN A 20 -20.72 -4.29 13.21
N ALA A 21 -19.79 -5.24 13.30
CA ALA A 21 -18.69 -5.36 12.34
C ALA A 21 -19.17 -5.93 11.00
N LEU A 22 -20.20 -6.77 11.01
CA LEU A 22 -20.92 -7.28 9.84
C LEU A 22 -22.41 -7.17 10.07
N SER A 23 -23.18 -6.79 9.06
CA SER A 23 -24.62 -6.58 9.08
C SER A 23 -25.26 -7.19 7.84
N HIS A 24 -26.08 -8.23 8.02
CA HIS A 24 -26.88 -8.88 6.98
C HIS A 24 -26.07 -9.31 5.72
N ILE A 25 -24.88 -9.86 5.92
CA ILE A 25 -24.04 -10.35 4.82
C ILE A 25 -24.61 -11.64 4.23
N SER A 26 -24.92 -11.61 2.93
CA SER A 26 -25.28 -12.80 2.16
C SER A 26 -24.39 -12.89 0.91
N LEU A 27 -23.67 -14.02 0.78
CA LEU A 27 -22.66 -14.22 -0.27
C LEU A 27 -22.58 -15.70 -0.64
N SER A 28 -22.54 -16.02 -1.92
CA SER A 28 -22.18 -17.34 -2.41
C SER A 28 -20.94 -17.30 -3.28
N VAL A 29 -20.01 -18.24 -3.08
CA VAL A 29 -18.75 -18.38 -3.79
C VAL A 29 -18.69 -19.75 -4.44
N ASN A 30 -18.33 -19.81 -5.72
CA ASN A 30 -18.21 -21.07 -6.43
C ASN A 30 -16.79 -21.65 -6.33
N LYS A 31 -16.66 -22.96 -6.52
CA LYS A 31 -15.34 -23.61 -6.63
C LYS A 31 -14.52 -23.00 -7.74
N GLY A 32 -13.27 -22.66 -7.41
CA GLY A 32 -12.32 -22.09 -8.34
C GLY A 32 -12.45 -20.59 -8.55
N ASP A 33 -13.40 -19.90 -7.86
CA ASP A 33 -13.47 -18.45 -7.89
C ASP A 33 -12.21 -17.84 -7.26
N PHE A 34 -11.79 -16.68 -7.80
CA PHE A 34 -10.78 -15.81 -7.20
C PHE A 34 -11.44 -14.47 -6.87
N ILE A 35 -11.85 -14.30 -5.61
CA ILE A 35 -12.64 -13.16 -5.16
C ILE A 35 -11.76 -12.16 -4.43
N GLY A 36 -11.86 -10.88 -4.84
CA GLY A 36 -11.30 -9.75 -4.13
C GLY A 36 -12.34 -9.09 -3.21
N ILE A 37 -11.96 -8.81 -1.96
CA ILE A 37 -12.76 -8.04 -1.01
C ILE A 37 -12.06 -6.70 -0.78
N ILE A 38 -12.77 -5.60 -1.05
CA ILE A 38 -12.29 -4.23 -0.87
C ILE A 38 -13.30 -3.40 -0.08
N GLY A 39 -12.85 -2.32 0.52
CA GLY A 39 -13.69 -1.38 1.27
C GLY A 39 -12.84 -0.50 2.18
N PRO A 40 -13.42 0.58 2.75
CA PRO A 40 -12.71 1.45 3.67
C PRO A 40 -12.22 0.74 4.94
N SER A 41 -11.38 1.41 5.69
CA SER A 41 -10.95 0.96 7.02
C SER A 41 -12.18 0.81 7.92
N GLY A 42 -12.25 -0.31 8.67
CA GLY A 42 -13.42 -0.59 9.52
C GLY A 42 -14.67 -1.09 8.78
N ALA A 43 -14.65 -1.31 7.48
CA ALA A 43 -15.81 -1.80 6.70
C ALA A 43 -16.22 -3.26 6.99
N GLY A 44 -15.48 -4.00 7.83
CA GLY A 44 -15.79 -5.40 8.17
C GLY A 44 -15.03 -6.45 7.35
N LYS A 45 -14.06 -6.06 6.50
CA LYS A 45 -13.31 -6.98 5.62
C LYS A 45 -12.64 -8.13 6.39
N SER A 46 -11.84 -7.81 7.41
CA SER A 46 -11.16 -8.82 8.24
C SER A 46 -12.15 -9.64 9.09
N ALA A 47 -13.27 -9.02 9.49
CA ALA A 47 -14.33 -9.76 10.19
C ALA A 47 -14.98 -10.80 9.26
N LEU A 48 -15.24 -10.46 7.99
CA LEU A 48 -15.74 -11.42 7.00
C LEU A 48 -14.71 -12.53 6.75
N ALA A 49 -13.43 -12.19 6.54
CA ALA A 49 -12.36 -13.17 6.40
C ALA A 49 -12.27 -14.12 7.62
N ALA A 50 -12.44 -13.58 8.84
CA ALA A 50 -12.47 -14.37 10.08
C ALA A 50 -13.69 -15.30 10.17
N CYS A 51 -14.86 -14.88 9.67
CA CYS A 51 -16.04 -15.75 9.59
C CYS A 51 -15.82 -16.89 8.58
N LEU A 52 -15.25 -16.60 7.41
CA LEU A 52 -14.98 -17.60 6.38
C LEU A 52 -13.94 -18.64 6.82
N SER A 53 -12.98 -18.25 7.64
CA SER A 53 -11.93 -19.12 8.17
C SER A 53 -12.32 -19.84 9.48
N GLY A 54 -13.52 -19.57 10.02
CA GLY A 54 -13.96 -20.10 11.30
C GLY A 54 -13.28 -19.47 12.53
N ALA A 55 -12.41 -18.46 12.35
CA ALA A 55 -11.83 -17.73 13.48
C ALA A 55 -12.93 -17.00 14.29
N VAL A 56 -14.02 -16.60 13.65
CA VAL A 56 -15.29 -16.23 14.27
C VAL A 56 -16.22 -17.42 14.13
N PRO A 57 -16.84 -17.93 15.22
CA PRO A 57 -16.80 -17.45 16.60
C PRO A 57 -15.73 -18.10 17.49
N HIS A 58 -14.90 -19.01 16.97
CA HIS A 58 -14.05 -19.88 17.78
C HIS A 58 -12.89 -19.15 18.48
N HIS A 59 -12.27 -18.20 17.82
CA HIS A 59 -11.15 -17.40 18.37
C HIS A 59 -11.61 -16.01 18.80
N TYR A 60 -12.38 -15.33 17.93
CA TYR A 60 -12.96 -14.03 18.25
C TYR A 60 -14.38 -14.21 18.75
N THR A 61 -14.59 -13.98 20.06
CA THR A 61 -15.91 -14.08 20.68
C THR A 61 -16.74 -12.83 20.42
N GLY A 62 -18.06 -13.03 20.33
CA GLY A 62 -19.01 -11.94 20.08
C GLY A 62 -20.43 -12.44 19.88
N THR A 63 -21.30 -11.55 19.42
CA THR A 63 -22.66 -11.90 19.05
C THR A 63 -22.73 -12.19 17.56
N PHE A 64 -23.07 -13.42 17.20
CA PHE A 64 -23.13 -13.92 15.83
C PHE A 64 -24.53 -14.36 15.46
N PHE A 65 -25.04 -13.97 14.29
CA PHE A 65 -26.31 -14.40 13.70
C PHE A 65 -26.09 -14.86 12.26
N GLY A 66 -26.96 -15.72 11.75
CA GLY A 66 -26.86 -16.29 10.42
C GLY A 66 -26.01 -17.57 10.38
N SER A 67 -25.54 -17.98 9.21
CA SER A 67 -24.71 -19.17 9.04
C SER A 67 -23.62 -18.96 7.97
N VAL A 68 -22.47 -19.63 8.16
CA VAL A 68 -21.37 -19.68 7.19
C VAL A 68 -21.07 -21.13 6.87
N MET A 69 -21.46 -21.56 5.68
CA MET A 69 -21.19 -22.90 5.18
C MET A 69 -19.96 -22.89 4.29
N VAL A 70 -18.96 -23.70 4.59
CA VAL A 70 -17.78 -23.91 3.74
C VAL A 70 -17.63 -25.39 3.43
N ASP A 71 -17.64 -25.73 2.15
CA ASP A 71 -17.60 -27.12 1.65
C ASP A 71 -18.61 -28.05 2.35
N GLY A 72 -19.81 -27.55 2.64
CA GLY A 72 -20.88 -28.28 3.31
C GLY A 72 -20.80 -28.34 4.83
N HIS A 73 -19.84 -27.67 5.47
CA HIS A 73 -19.66 -27.62 6.92
C HIS A 73 -20.01 -26.22 7.44
N ASP A 74 -20.84 -26.14 8.49
CA ASP A 74 -21.11 -24.88 9.20
C ASP A 74 -19.89 -24.53 10.07
N THR A 75 -19.26 -23.38 9.81
CA THR A 75 -18.05 -22.94 10.54
C THR A 75 -18.31 -22.71 12.03
N CYS A 76 -19.55 -22.51 12.45
CA CYS A 76 -19.92 -22.36 13.86
C CYS A 76 -20.12 -23.69 14.58
N GLU A 77 -20.51 -24.76 13.85
CA GLU A 77 -20.85 -26.06 14.44
C GLU A 77 -19.65 -27.03 14.49
N VAL A 78 -18.72 -26.91 13.54
CA VAL A 78 -17.52 -27.77 13.49
C VAL A 78 -16.35 -27.11 14.23
N SER A 79 -15.38 -27.91 14.67
CA SER A 79 -14.21 -27.35 15.36
C SER A 79 -13.33 -26.51 14.41
N LEU A 80 -12.60 -25.54 14.96
CA LEU A 80 -11.65 -24.74 14.18
C LEU A 80 -10.60 -25.63 13.48
N THR A 81 -10.23 -26.77 14.10
CA THR A 81 -9.31 -27.73 13.49
C THR A 81 -9.90 -28.37 12.24
N ASP A 82 -11.20 -28.70 12.25
CA ASP A 82 -11.89 -29.28 11.07
C ASP A 82 -12.01 -28.23 9.97
N VAL A 83 -12.36 -26.97 10.31
CA VAL A 83 -12.40 -25.87 9.34
C VAL A 83 -11.03 -25.67 8.68
N SER A 84 -9.95 -25.68 9.47
CA SER A 84 -8.58 -25.44 8.97
C SER A 84 -8.03 -26.55 8.05
N GLN A 85 -8.68 -27.72 7.98
CA GLN A 85 -8.41 -28.71 6.93
C GLN A 85 -9.01 -28.35 5.57
N ILE A 86 -10.04 -27.48 5.57
CA ILE A 86 -10.75 -27.06 4.36
C ILE A 86 -10.28 -25.66 3.93
N VAL A 87 -10.13 -24.78 4.91
CA VAL A 87 -9.78 -23.36 4.72
C VAL A 87 -8.38 -23.09 5.23
N GLY A 88 -7.47 -22.75 4.33
CA GLY A 88 -6.18 -22.17 4.70
C GLY A 88 -6.30 -20.66 4.89
N SER A 89 -5.65 -20.12 5.89
CA SER A 89 -5.69 -18.68 6.18
C SER A 89 -4.29 -18.08 6.22
N VAL A 90 -4.11 -16.93 5.55
CA VAL A 90 -2.90 -16.12 5.62
C VAL A 90 -3.27 -14.78 6.24
N LEU A 91 -2.64 -14.47 7.38
CA LEU A 91 -2.92 -13.27 8.17
C LEU A 91 -2.15 -12.05 7.64
N GLN A 92 -2.65 -10.86 7.96
CA GLN A 92 -2.00 -9.58 7.62
C GLN A 92 -0.58 -9.48 8.19
N ASP A 93 -0.37 -9.90 9.45
CA ASP A 93 0.95 -9.95 10.09
C ASP A 93 1.52 -11.37 10.05
N ILE A 94 2.31 -11.65 9.01
CA ILE A 94 2.93 -12.95 8.79
C ILE A 94 4.00 -13.30 9.83
N ASP A 95 4.68 -12.30 10.44
CA ASP A 95 5.68 -12.57 11.47
C ASP A 95 5.02 -13.17 12.73
N THR A 96 3.74 -12.89 12.99
CA THR A 96 2.98 -13.52 14.08
C THR A 96 2.44 -14.91 13.71
N GLN A 97 2.34 -15.22 12.42
CA GLN A 97 1.86 -16.52 11.93
C GLN A 97 2.99 -17.56 11.85
N MET A 98 4.22 -17.13 11.56
CA MET A 98 5.36 -18.03 11.42
C MET A 98 5.82 -18.60 12.77
N VAL A 99 5.99 -19.92 12.82
CA VAL A 99 6.29 -20.67 14.05
C VAL A 99 7.72 -21.19 14.05
N ALA A 100 8.28 -21.52 12.89
CA ALA A 100 9.59 -22.11 12.75
C ALA A 100 10.70 -21.08 12.46
N SER A 101 11.96 -21.51 12.59
CA SER A 101 13.13 -20.68 12.29
C SER A 101 13.63 -20.86 10.85
N VAL A 102 13.36 -22.01 10.24
CA VAL A 102 13.82 -22.41 8.91
C VAL A 102 12.61 -22.67 8.01
N VAL A 103 12.73 -22.38 6.73
CA VAL A 103 11.64 -22.55 5.76
C VAL A 103 11.13 -23.99 5.70
N GLU A 104 12.01 -24.98 5.67
CA GLU A 104 11.61 -26.38 5.65
C GLU A 104 10.77 -26.76 6.87
N ASP A 105 11.19 -26.36 8.08
CA ASP A 105 10.46 -26.64 9.30
C ASP A 105 9.08 -25.97 9.32
N GLU A 106 8.96 -24.77 8.77
CA GLU A 106 7.67 -24.08 8.61
C GLU A 106 6.73 -24.84 7.69
N MET A 107 7.26 -25.38 6.58
CA MET A 107 6.49 -26.23 5.64
C MET A 107 6.05 -27.53 6.30
N LEU A 108 6.87 -28.13 7.14
CA LEU A 108 6.59 -29.40 7.84
C LEU A 108 5.55 -29.22 8.94
N PHE A 109 5.56 -28.09 9.64
CA PHE A 109 4.74 -27.82 10.84
C PHE A 109 3.26 -28.16 10.62
N GLY A 110 2.65 -27.62 9.57
CA GLY A 110 1.24 -27.87 9.25
C GLY A 110 0.99 -29.34 8.84
N LEU A 111 1.86 -29.89 7.99
CA LEU A 111 1.71 -31.25 7.46
C LEU A 111 1.76 -32.30 8.56
N GLU A 112 2.69 -32.15 9.52
CA GLU A 112 2.84 -33.07 10.65
C GLU A 112 1.68 -32.96 11.65
N ASN A 113 1.27 -31.73 11.99
CA ASN A 113 0.18 -31.48 12.93
C ASN A 113 -1.18 -32.00 12.43
N PHE A 114 -1.41 -31.96 11.11
CA PHE A 114 -2.62 -32.52 10.49
C PHE A 114 -2.48 -34.00 10.09
N GLY A 115 -1.39 -34.65 10.49
CA GLY A 115 -1.20 -36.10 10.32
C GLY A 115 -1.10 -36.55 8.87
N VAL A 116 -0.51 -35.72 8.00
CA VAL A 116 -0.23 -36.13 6.62
C VAL A 116 0.72 -37.33 6.63
N PRO A 117 0.43 -38.41 5.86
CA PRO A 117 1.30 -39.58 5.80
C PRO A 117 2.74 -39.19 5.45
N HIS A 118 3.71 -39.73 6.21
CA HIS A 118 5.13 -39.38 6.09
C HIS A 118 5.69 -39.55 4.67
N ASP A 119 5.22 -40.55 3.95
CA ASP A 119 5.60 -40.83 2.55
C ASP A 119 5.10 -39.77 1.55
N GLN A 120 4.16 -38.91 1.95
CA GLN A 120 3.62 -37.82 1.13
C GLN A 120 4.26 -36.46 1.44
N ILE A 121 4.81 -36.28 2.66
CA ILE A 121 5.28 -34.98 3.15
C ILE A 121 6.34 -34.40 2.21
N GLU A 122 7.44 -35.13 1.97
CA GLU A 122 8.54 -34.65 1.14
C GLU A 122 8.07 -34.23 -0.27
N ARG A 123 7.19 -35.02 -0.86
CA ARG A 123 6.63 -34.70 -2.17
C ARG A 123 5.80 -33.44 -2.14
N ARG A 124 4.92 -33.25 -1.11
CA ARG A 124 4.09 -32.05 -0.99
C ARG A 124 4.92 -30.80 -0.77
N VAL A 125 5.96 -30.88 0.08
CA VAL A 125 6.89 -29.75 0.32
C VAL A 125 7.58 -29.36 -0.98
N SER A 126 8.20 -30.32 -1.68
CA SER A 126 8.93 -30.03 -2.92
C SER A 126 8.03 -29.48 -4.03
N GLU A 127 6.87 -30.11 -4.29
CA GLU A 127 5.89 -29.63 -5.28
C GLU A 127 5.41 -28.21 -4.98
N THR A 128 5.17 -27.90 -3.70
CA THR A 128 4.67 -26.58 -3.31
C THR A 128 5.73 -25.49 -3.40
N LEU A 129 6.96 -25.78 -2.93
CA LEU A 129 8.08 -24.84 -3.06
C LEU A 129 8.39 -24.52 -4.53
N GLU A 130 8.26 -25.53 -5.43
CA GLU A 130 8.41 -25.33 -6.87
C GLU A 130 7.27 -24.47 -7.44
N THR A 131 6.00 -24.76 -7.08
CA THR A 131 4.82 -24.01 -7.53
C THR A 131 4.91 -22.54 -7.11
N VAL A 132 5.37 -22.26 -5.88
CA VAL A 132 5.51 -20.91 -5.35
C VAL A 132 6.82 -20.21 -5.82
N GLY A 133 7.74 -20.99 -6.44
CA GLY A 133 9.00 -20.49 -6.97
C GLY A 133 9.99 -20.06 -5.88
N ILE A 134 10.10 -20.85 -4.79
CA ILE A 134 10.99 -20.58 -3.65
C ILE A 134 11.80 -21.81 -3.22
N SER A 135 12.03 -22.76 -4.13
CA SER A 135 12.79 -24.00 -3.83
C SER A 135 14.21 -23.71 -3.33
N ASP A 136 14.82 -22.61 -3.77
CA ASP A 136 16.14 -22.14 -3.36
C ASP A 136 16.18 -21.59 -1.92
N LEU A 137 15.02 -21.36 -1.30
CA LEU A 137 14.91 -20.84 0.07
C LEU A 137 14.72 -21.95 1.11
N ARG A 138 14.57 -23.22 0.69
CA ARG A 138 14.19 -24.34 1.55
C ARG A 138 14.98 -24.42 2.86
N ASP A 139 16.29 -24.29 2.78
CA ASP A 139 17.21 -24.41 3.93
C ASP A 139 17.56 -23.07 4.59
N ARG A 140 16.89 -21.99 4.19
CA ARG A 140 17.18 -20.64 4.69
C ARG A 140 16.48 -20.37 6.02
N GLU A 141 17.14 -19.58 6.87
CA GLU A 141 16.51 -19.01 8.07
C GLU A 141 15.48 -17.94 7.68
N ILE A 142 14.26 -18.06 8.19
CA ILE A 142 13.14 -17.15 7.91
C ILE A 142 13.48 -15.71 8.29
N ALA A 143 14.23 -15.51 9.39
CA ALA A 143 14.68 -14.19 9.81
C ALA A 143 15.58 -13.47 8.79
N THR A 144 16.21 -14.22 7.86
CA THR A 144 17.08 -13.67 6.80
C THR A 144 16.35 -13.32 5.51
N LEU A 145 15.06 -13.65 5.42
CA LEU A 145 14.25 -13.47 4.23
C LEU A 145 13.70 -12.04 4.12
N SER A 146 13.51 -11.57 2.88
CA SER A 146 12.76 -10.33 2.64
C SER A 146 11.27 -10.52 2.96
N GLY A 147 10.52 -9.41 3.14
CA GLY A 147 9.07 -9.47 3.40
C GLY A 147 8.31 -10.27 2.34
N GLY A 148 8.61 -10.06 1.04
CA GLY A 148 7.99 -10.82 -0.05
C GLY A 148 8.35 -12.31 -0.03
N GLN A 149 9.59 -12.67 0.34
CA GLN A 149 9.99 -14.07 0.50
C GLN A 149 9.27 -14.72 1.68
N LYS A 150 9.17 -14.03 2.83
CA LYS A 150 8.39 -14.51 3.98
C LYS A 150 6.93 -14.74 3.61
N GLN A 151 6.31 -13.79 2.87
CA GLN A 151 4.94 -13.92 2.40
C GLN A 151 4.75 -15.18 1.54
N LYS A 152 5.67 -15.43 0.61
CA LYS A 152 5.65 -16.64 -0.20
C LYS A 152 5.81 -17.91 0.62
N VAL A 153 6.65 -17.90 1.65
CA VAL A 153 6.81 -19.04 2.58
C VAL A 153 5.51 -19.29 3.35
N ALA A 154 4.84 -18.25 3.87
CA ALA A 154 3.55 -18.39 4.55
C ALA A 154 2.47 -18.99 3.62
N ILE A 155 2.39 -18.48 2.39
CA ILE A 155 1.47 -19.01 1.38
C ILE A 155 1.82 -20.47 1.04
N ALA A 156 3.10 -20.80 0.85
CA ALA A 156 3.55 -22.14 0.55
C ALA A 156 3.21 -23.14 1.68
N ALA A 157 3.47 -22.77 2.94
CA ALA A 157 3.15 -23.61 4.09
C ALA A 157 1.66 -24.00 4.14
N ILE A 158 0.78 -23.03 3.85
CA ILE A 158 -0.67 -23.29 3.79
C ILE A 158 -1.04 -24.11 2.54
N LEU A 159 -0.48 -23.81 1.37
CA LEU A 159 -0.77 -24.54 0.13
C LEU A 159 -0.31 -26.02 0.18
N ALA A 160 0.76 -26.34 0.91
CA ALA A 160 1.23 -27.70 1.11
C ALA A 160 0.18 -28.61 1.79
N MET A 161 -0.69 -28.02 2.61
CA MET A 161 -1.82 -28.72 3.23
C MET A 161 -2.94 -29.04 2.25
N ARG A 162 -2.93 -28.45 1.05
CA ARG A 162 -3.94 -28.59 -0.02
C ARG A 162 -5.34 -28.20 0.43
N PRO A 163 -5.55 -26.98 0.96
CA PRO A 163 -6.87 -26.51 1.31
C PRO A 163 -7.77 -26.40 0.08
N ARG A 164 -9.08 -26.45 0.27
CA ARG A 164 -10.06 -26.20 -0.82
C ARG A 164 -10.32 -24.72 -1.03
N VAL A 165 -10.21 -23.95 0.06
CA VAL A 165 -10.39 -22.49 0.11
C VAL A 165 -9.14 -21.88 0.73
N LEU A 166 -8.66 -20.77 0.16
CA LEU A 166 -7.59 -19.97 0.72
C LEU A 166 -8.13 -18.56 1.00
N VAL A 167 -8.06 -18.13 2.24
CA VAL A 167 -8.47 -16.78 2.69
C VAL A 167 -7.21 -15.99 3.07
N LEU A 168 -7.00 -14.84 2.44
CA LEU A 168 -5.86 -13.98 2.71
C LEU A 168 -6.34 -12.59 3.14
N ASP A 169 -5.78 -12.07 4.24
CA ASP A 169 -6.08 -10.73 4.73
C ASP A 169 -4.88 -9.81 4.50
N GLU A 170 -5.01 -8.90 3.53
CA GLU A 170 -4.00 -7.93 3.08
C GLU A 170 -2.59 -8.53 2.85
N PRO A 171 -2.45 -9.58 2.01
CA PRO A 171 -1.18 -10.30 1.84
C PRO A 171 -0.07 -9.44 1.23
N THR A 172 -0.38 -8.27 0.69
CA THR A 172 0.62 -7.41 0.03
C THR A 172 0.83 -6.06 0.71
N ALA A 173 0.26 -5.83 1.91
CA ALA A 173 0.28 -4.52 2.59
C ALA A 173 1.68 -3.95 2.85
N ALA A 174 2.69 -4.82 3.09
CA ALA A 174 4.07 -4.42 3.40
C ALA A 174 5.05 -4.69 2.24
N LEU A 175 4.53 -5.01 1.05
CA LEU A 175 5.35 -5.41 -0.09
C LEU A 175 5.50 -4.28 -1.11
N ASP A 176 6.67 -4.23 -1.74
CA ASP A 176 6.88 -3.42 -2.93
C ASP A 176 6.02 -3.92 -4.11
N PRO A 177 5.79 -3.11 -5.15
CA PRO A 177 4.90 -3.47 -6.26
C PRO A 177 5.28 -4.78 -6.94
N ALA A 178 6.56 -5.00 -7.25
CA ALA A 178 7.02 -6.22 -7.92
C ALA A 178 6.79 -7.47 -7.06
N SER A 179 7.05 -7.38 -5.76
CA SER A 179 6.76 -8.46 -4.81
C SER A 179 5.26 -8.72 -4.69
N SER A 180 4.43 -7.68 -4.73
CA SER A 180 2.96 -7.79 -4.69
C SER A 180 2.42 -8.52 -5.92
N THR A 181 2.84 -8.13 -7.11
CA THR A 181 2.50 -8.79 -8.38
C THR A 181 2.89 -10.26 -8.35
N LEU A 182 4.11 -10.56 -7.89
CA LEU A 182 4.60 -11.94 -7.79
C LEU A 182 3.78 -12.81 -6.82
N VAL A 183 3.27 -12.25 -5.72
CA VAL A 183 2.35 -12.94 -4.81
C VAL A 183 1.03 -13.27 -5.53
N PHE A 184 0.45 -12.31 -6.24
CA PHE A 184 -0.81 -12.54 -6.96
C PHE A 184 -0.65 -13.50 -8.14
N GLU A 185 0.47 -13.49 -8.85
CA GLU A 185 0.81 -14.50 -9.87
C GLU A 185 0.87 -15.90 -9.25
N THR A 186 1.54 -16.04 -8.09
CA THR A 186 1.60 -17.30 -7.34
C THR A 186 0.20 -17.79 -6.95
N LEU A 187 -0.66 -16.89 -6.44
CA LEU A 187 -2.04 -17.23 -6.10
C LEU A 187 -2.86 -17.66 -7.33
N ARG A 188 -2.72 -16.93 -8.44
CA ARG A 188 -3.38 -17.29 -9.72
C ARG A 188 -2.92 -18.65 -10.24
N GLU A 189 -1.64 -18.95 -10.10
CA GLU A 189 -1.07 -20.24 -10.51
C GLU A 189 -1.61 -21.38 -9.62
N ALA A 190 -1.65 -21.18 -8.30
CA ALA A 190 -2.26 -22.12 -7.37
C ALA A 190 -3.76 -22.33 -7.65
N ASN A 191 -4.52 -21.26 -7.90
CA ASN A 191 -5.94 -21.33 -8.27
C ASN A 191 -6.15 -22.19 -9.53
N ARG A 192 -5.36 -21.95 -10.60
CA ARG A 192 -5.49 -22.66 -11.89
C ARG A 192 -4.99 -24.10 -11.82
N ALA A 193 -3.84 -24.33 -11.19
CA ALA A 193 -3.21 -25.66 -11.17
C ALA A 193 -3.87 -26.62 -10.18
N LEU A 194 -4.32 -26.13 -9.03
CA LEU A 194 -4.86 -26.93 -7.94
C LEU A 194 -6.39 -26.83 -7.80
N GLY A 195 -7.04 -25.91 -8.52
CA GLY A 195 -8.49 -25.66 -8.44
C GLY A 195 -8.94 -25.08 -7.09
N ILE A 196 -8.03 -24.43 -6.36
CA ILE A 196 -8.31 -23.83 -5.04
C ILE A 196 -9.16 -22.56 -5.23
N THR A 197 -10.20 -22.39 -4.41
CA THR A 197 -10.97 -21.15 -4.34
C THR A 197 -10.20 -20.13 -3.50
N ILE A 198 -10.06 -18.91 -3.99
CA ILE A 198 -9.30 -17.85 -3.30
C ILE A 198 -10.22 -16.69 -2.94
N VAL A 199 -10.13 -16.26 -1.69
CA VAL A 199 -10.74 -15.03 -1.19
C VAL A 199 -9.63 -14.15 -0.62
N VAL A 200 -9.40 -12.99 -1.22
CA VAL A 200 -8.36 -12.06 -0.81
C VAL A 200 -8.94 -10.71 -0.41
N VAL A 201 -8.65 -10.27 0.78
CA VAL A 201 -8.86 -8.88 1.21
C VAL A 201 -7.65 -8.08 0.77
N GLU A 202 -7.85 -7.01 0.00
CA GLU A 202 -6.75 -6.19 -0.51
C GLU A 202 -7.21 -4.75 -0.77
N GLN A 203 -6.29 -3.79 -0.68
CA GLN A 203 -6.57 -2.38 -0.95
C GLN A 203 -6.03 -1.91 -2.31
N LYS A 204 -5.09 -2.66 -2.90
CA LYS A 204 -4.49 -2.36 -4.20
C LYS A 204 -5.46 -2.76 -5.33
N VAL A 205 -6.31 -1.81 -5.73
CA VAL A 205 -7.36 -2.05 -6.75
C VAL A 205 -6.84 -2.59 -8.07
N ALA A 206 -5.63 -2.20 -8.48
CA ALA A 206 -5.00 -2.70 -9.70
C ALA A 206 -4.80 -4.22 -9.68
N LEU A 207 -4.37 -4.78 -8.54
CA LEU A 207 -4.23 -6.23 -8.38
C LEU A 207 -5.59 -6.94 -8.41
N LEU A 208 -6.60 -6.37 -7.74
CA LEU A 208 -7.94 -6.96 -7.76
C LEU A 208 -8.57 -6.93 -9.15
N SER A 209 -8.38 -5.86 -9.90
CA SER A 209 -8.91 -5.74 -11.26
C SER A 209 -8.26 -6.71 -12.24
N GLU A 210 -6.97 -7.03 -12.06
CA GLU A 210 -6.21 -7.91 -12.95
C GLU A 210 -6.38 -9.40 -12.63
N TYR A 211 -6.46 -9.74 -11.34
CA TYR A 211 -6.34 -11.14 -10.90
C TYR A 211 -7.66 -11.77 -10.47
N CYS A 212 -8.63 -10.98 -9.97
CA CYS A 212 -9.89 -11.51 -9.48
C CYS A 212 -10.93 -11.63 -10.59
N ASN A 213 -11.75 -12.69 -10.53
CA ASN A 213 -12.90 -12.82 -11.42
C ASN A 213 -14.17 -12.19 -10.83
N ARG A 214 -14.14 -11.86 -9.54
CA ARG A 214 -15.24 -11.18 -8.83
C ARG A 214 -14.69 -10.27 -7.75
N VAL A 215 -15.30 -9.11 -7.58
CA VAL A 215 -14.97 -8.13 -6.53
C VAL A 215 -16.19 -7.88 -5.66
N LEU A 216 -15.95 -7.82 -4.35
CA LEU A 216 -16.92 -7.51 -3.30
C LEU A 216 -16.48 -6.22 -2.61
N VAL A 217 -17.36 -5.22 -2.58
CA VAL A 217 -17.13 -3.96 -1.87
C VAL A 217 -17.93 -3.95 -0.59
N LEU A 218 -17.23 -3.89 0.54
CA LEU A 218 -17.85 -3.74 1.86
C LEU A 218 -17.86 -2.28 2.29
N ASN A 219 -18.94 -1.86 2.92
CA ASN A 219 -19.07 -0.55 3.56
C ASN A 219 -19.96 -0.67 4.81
N HIS A 220 -19.47 -0.20 5.96
CA HIS A 220 -20.20 -0.25 7.24
C HIS A 220 -20.80 -1.63 7.59
N GLY A 221 -20.02 -2.70 7.33
CA GLY A 221 -20.43 -4.07 7.62
C GLY A 221 -21.42 -4.68 6.60
N GLU A 222 -21.78 -3.98 5.54
CA GLU A 222 -22.71 -4.43 4.50
C GLU A 222 -22.01 -4.58 3.13
N ILE A 223 -22.57 -5.40 2.24
CA ILE A 223 -22.13 -5.47 0.84
C ILE A 223 -22.73 -4.30 0.08
N ALA A 224 -21.90 -3.32 -0.29
CA ALA A 224 -22.31 -2.17 -1.09
C ALA A 224 -22.42 -2.52 -2.59
N LEU A 225 -21.38 -3.18 -3.13
CA LEU A 225 -21.33 -3.61 -4.54
C LEU A 225 -20.72 -5.00 -4.64
N GLN A 226 -21.11 -5.76 -5.65
CA GLN A 226 -20.49 -7.03 -6.00
C GLN A 226 -20.70 -7.36 -7.48
N GLY A 227 -19.71 -7.94 -8.13
CA GLY A 227 -19.81 -8.32 -9.54
C GLY A 227 -18.44 -8.60 -10.15
N GLU A 228 -18.38 -8.69 -11.47
CA GLU A 228 -17.12 -8.73 -12.19
C GLU A 228 -16.36 -7.40 -12.00
N PRO A 229 -15.01 -7.39 -12.05
CA PRO A 229 -14.22 -6.17 -11.83
C PRO A 229 -14.68 -4.98 -12.71
N HIS A 230 -14.97 -5.22 -13.99
CA HIS A 230 -15.45 -4.16 -14.88
C HIS A 230 -16.79 -3.56 -14.45
N GLU A 231 -17.68 -4.36 -13.91
CA GLU A 231 -18.99 -3.88 -13.42
C GLU A 231 -18.81 -3.05 -12.15
N VAL A 232 -18.04 -3.56 -11.19
CA VAL A 232 -17.83 -2.90 -9.89
C VAL A 232 -17.08 -1.58 -10.07
N PHE A 233 -15.97 -1.57 -10.81
CA PHE A 233 -15.16 -0.36 -11.00
C PHE A 233 -15.78 0.66 -11.97
N ALA A 234 -16.87 0.33 -12.67
CA ALA A 234 -17.68 1.31 -13.39
C ALA A 234 -18.35 2.33 -12.44
N HIS A 235 -18.64 1.95 -11.19
CA HIS A 235 -19.29 2.78 -10.18
C HIS A 235 -18.32 3.74 -9.46
N THR A 236 -17.46 4.45 -10.21
CA THR A 236 -16.36 5.26 -9.67
C THR A 236 -16.80 6.29 -8.63
N ASP A 237 -17.91 6.99 -8.85
CA ASP A 237 -18.39 8.03 -7.92
C ASP A 237 -18.89 7.42 -6.61
N GLU A 238 -19.57 6.28 -6.68
CA GLU A 238 -20.03 5.52 -5.52
C GLU A 238 -18.84 4.95 -4.72
N LEU A 239 -17.86 4.36 -5.40
CA LEU A 239 -16.63 3.85 -4.78
C LEU A 239 -15.87 4.97 -4.05
N ARG A 240 -15.71 6.13 -4.67
CA ARG A 240 -15.07 7.29 -4.03
C ARG A 240 -15.86 7.82 -2.84
N ALA A 241 -17.19 7.84 -2.93
CA ALA A 241 -18.05 8.26 -1.82
C ALA A 241 -17.91 7.30 -0.62
N ILE A 242 -17.68 6.01 -0.88
CA ILE A 242 -17.39 4.99 0.14
C ILE A 242 -15.97 5.14 0.71
N GLY A 243 -15.01 5.62 -0.06
CA GLY A 243 -13.59 5.72 0.32
C GLY A 243 -12.71 4.66 -0.36
N VAL A 244 -13.19 4.11 -1.48
CA VAL A 244 -12.46 3.14 -2.32
C VAL A 244 -12.01 3.84 -3.60
N ASP A 245 -10.77 3.59 -4.01
CA ASP A 245 -10.25 4.07 -5.30
C ASP A 245 -10.65 3.14 -6.46
N CYS A 246 -10.39 3.58 -7.69
CA CYS A 246 -10.48 2.78 -8.90
C CYS A 246 -9.20 2.94 -9.74
N PRO A 247 -8.90 2.01 -10.67
CA PRO A 247 -7.74 2.15 -11.55
C PRO A 247 -7.73 3.49 -12.28
N ARG A 248 -6.55 4.08 -12.46
CA ARG A 248 -6.42 5.39 -13.12
C ARG A 248 -6.96 5.39 -14.55
N VAL A 249 -6.75 4.28 -15.26
CA VAL A 249 -7.29 4.09 -16.61
C VAL A 249 -8.82 4.07 -16.65
N THR A 250 -9.47 3.56 -15.59
CA THR A 250 -10.92 3.63 -15.41
C THR A 250 -11.41 5.07 -15.28
N ARG A 251 -10.66 5.91 -14.56
CA ARG A 251 -10.98 7.35 -14.45
C ARG A 251 -10.88 8.06 -15.80
N ILE A 252 -9.88 7.70 -16.62
CA ILE A 252 -9.74 8.22 -18.01
C ILE A 252 -10.97 7.83 -18.82
N PHE A 253 -11.35 6.53 -18.81
CA PHE A 253 -12.53 6.04 -19.50
C PHE A 253 -13.79 6.82 -19.09
N ASN A 254 -14.06 6.93 -17.78
CA ASN A 254 -15.27 7.58 -17.27
C ASN A 254 -15.32 9.07 -17.63
N SER A 255 -14.17 9.76 -17.65
CA SER A 255 -14.10 11.14 -18.10
C SER A 255 -14.42 11.26 -19.59
N LEU A 256 -13.87 10.39 -20.44
CA LEU A 256 -14.16 10.37 -21.87
C LEU A 256 -15.61 9.97 -22.16
N GLN A 257 -16.21 9.08 -21.35
CA GLN A 257 -17.61 8.69 -21.45
C GLN A 257 -18.55 9.84 -21.08
N THR A 258 -18.25 10.58 -20.02
CA THR A 258 -19.01 11.77 -19.62
C THR A 258 -19.03 12.82 -20.74
N ASP A 259 -17.95 12.93 -21.49
CA ASP A 259 -17.84 13.82 -22.65
C ASP A 259 -18.45 13.25 -23.95
N GLY A 260 -19.02 12.04 -23.90
CA GLY A 260 -19.67 11.39 -25.05
C GLY A 260 -18.70 10.85 -26.09
N LEU A 261 -17.41 10.73 -25.79
CA LEU A 261 -16.40 10.28 -26.76
C LEU A 261 -16.26 8.75 -26.81
N VAL A 262 -16.63 8.07 -25.76
CA VAL A 262 -16.57 6.62 -25.62
C VAL A 262 -17.85 6.09 -25.00
N SER A 263 -18.13 4.80 -25.22
CA SER A 263 -19.26 4.08 -24.60
C SER A 263 -18.87 2.62 -24.38
N GLY A 264 -19.52 1.95 -23.44
CA GLY A 264 -19.29 0.53 -23.16
C GLY A 264 -18.65 0.29 -21.81
N THR A 265 -17.81 -0.73 -21.73
CA THR A 265 -17.19 -1.21 -20.51
C THR A 265 -15.95 -0.39 -20.15
N PRO A 266 -15.76 0.03 -18.89
CA PRO A 266 -14.59 0.80 -18.47
C PRO A 266 -13.30 -0.03 -18.59
N CYS A 267 -12.20 0.65 -18.89
CA CYS A 267 -10.86 0.03 -18.89
C CYS A 267 -10.40 -0.24 -17.46
N LEU A 268 -9.77 -1.39 -17.25
CA LEU A 268 -9.16 -1.77 -15.97
C LEU A 268 -7.63 -1.77 -16.01
N ASP A 269 -7.04 -1.94 -17.18
CA ASP A 269 -5.60 -1.99 -17.39
C ASP A 269 -5.14 -1.03 -18.51
N VAL A 270 -3.82 -0.90 -18.62
CA VAL A 270 -3.18 -0.01 -19.58
C VAL A 270 -3.40 -0.49 -21.03
N ASP A 271 -3.45 -1.82 -21.25
CA ASP A 271 -3.64 -2.40 -22.58
C ASP A 271 -5.04 -2.08 -23.13
N GLU A 272 -6.05 -2.14 -22.27
CA GLU A 272 -7.43 -1.77 -22.63
C GLU A 272 -7.55 -0.27 -22.93
N ALA A 273 -6.92 0.56 -22.09
CA ALA A 273 -6.94 2.02 -22.28
C ALA A 273 -6.19 2.45 -23.55
N GLU A 274 -5.05 1.82 -23.85
CA GLU A 274 -4.30 2.07 -25.08
C GLU A 274 -5.13 1.70 -26.33
N ARG A 275 -5.76 0.52 -26.32
CA ARG A 275 -6.64 0.08 -27.42
C ARG A 275 -7.83 1.02 -27.61
N LEU A 276 -8.46 1.46 -26.52
CA LEU A 276 -9.58 2.39 -26.56
C LEU A 276 -9.18 3.72 -27.19
N ILE A 277 -8.12 4.37 -26.67
CA ILE A 277 -7.69 5.69 -27.15
C ILE A 277 -7.18 5.60 -28.58
N SER A 278 -6.41 4.56 -28.92
CA SER A 278 -5.94 4.34 -30.30
C SER A 278 -7.09 4.12 -31.28
N GLY A 279 -8.24 3.57 -30.82
CA GLY A 279 -9.41 3.33 -31.65
C GLY A 279 -10.27 4.58 -31.94
N ILE A 280 -10.20 5.59 -31.06
CA ILE A 280 -11.02 6.82 -31.20
C ILE A 280 -10.23 8.02 -31.78
N VAL A 281 -8.91 7.96 -31.80
CA VAL A 281 -8.03 9.01 -32.35
C VAL A 281 -7.69 8.66 -33.79
N ASP A 282 -7.98 9.58 -34.73
CA ASP A 282 -7.61 9.40 -36.14
C ASP A 282 -6.07 9.53 -36.29
N PRO A 283 -5.38 8.53 -36.86
CA PRO A 283 -3.95 8.61 -37.11
C PRO A 283 -3.51 9.80 -37.99
N ALA A 284 -4.40 10.32 -38.84
CA ALA A 284 -4.12 11.50 -39.64
C ALA A 284 -3.93 12.79 -38.82
N HIS A 285 -4.46 12.82 -37.59
CA HIS A 285 -4.32 13.94 -36.65
C HIS A 285 -3.22 13.76 -35.64
N ALA A 286 -2.52 12.63 -35.67
CA ALA A 286 -1.40 12.30 -34.76
C ALA A 286 -0.16 13.21 -34.92
N ALA A 287 -0.07 13.96 -36.03
CA ALA A 287 1.05 14.87 -36.34
C ALA A 287 0.93 16.26 -35.67
N ILE A 288 0.14 16.39 -34.60
CA ILE A 288 0.03 17.65 -33.86
C ILE A 288 1.32 17.87 -33.09
N GLU A 289 2.05 18.95 -33.42
CA GLU A 289 3.14 19.43 -32.57
C GLU A 289 2.60 19.65 -31.14
N ALA A 290 3.19 18.95 -30.18
CA ALA A 290 2.92 19.15 -28.78
C ALA A 290 3.16 20.62 -28.42
N GLN A 291 2.11 21.41 -28.30
CA GLN A 291 2.20 22.60 -27.44
C GLN A 291 2.44 22.05 -26.04
N ALA A 292 3.58 22.46 -25.46
CA ALA A 292 3.92 22.11 -24.09
C ALA A 292 2.66 22.25 -23.21
N PRO A 293 2.31 21.24 -22.38
CA PRO A 293 1.13 21.32 -21.55
C PRO A 293 1.20 22.62 -20.78
N ALA A 294 0.18 23.47 -20.92
CA ALA A 294 -0.03 24.57 -20.01
C ALA A 294 -0.15 23.89 -18.64
N GLY A 295 0.89 24.08 -17.78
CA GLY A 295 1.04 23.31 -16.57
C GLY A 295 -0.30 23.15 -15.86
N SER A 296 -0.69 21.90 -15.62
CA SER A 296 -1.88 21.60 -14.84
C SER A 296 -1.80 22.39 -13.54
N PRO A 297 -2.90 23.01 -13.06
CA PRO A 297 -2.90 23.73 -11.79
C PRO A 297 -2.52 22.81 -10.60
N HIS A 298 -2.43 21.50 -10.82
CA HIS A 298 -2.05 20.48 -9.83
C HIS A 298 -0.72 19.78 -10.15
N ALA A 299 -0.12 19.97 -11.34
CA ALA A 299 1.23 19.46 -11.59
C ALA A 299 2.18 20.16 -10.61
N PRO A 300 2.90 19.42 -9.76
CA PRO A 300 3.87 20.03 -8.87
C PRO A 300 4.92 20.74 -9.72
N SER A 301 4.79 22.06 -9.87
CA SER A 301 5.81 22.85 -10.53
C SER A 301 7.00 22.93 -9.58
N LEU A 302 8.17 22.47 -10.00
CA LEU A 302 9.41 22.77 -9.28
C LEU A 302 9.41 24.29 -9.04
N ARG A 303 9.14 24.69 -7.82
CA ARG A 303 9.29 26.10 -7.44
C ARG A 303 10.76 26.43 -7.68
N PRO A 304 11.10 27.41 -8.54
CA PRO A 304 12.49 27.79 -8.69
C PRO A 304 12.97 28.17 -7.29
N HIS A 305 13.89 27.39 -6.73
CA HIS A 305 14.54 27.77 -5.49
C HIS A 305 15.07 29.18 -5.68
N ALA A 306 14.82 30.08 -4.73
CA ALA A 306 15.53 31.34 -4.72
C ALA A 306 17.00 31.01 -4.85
N LYS A 307 17.73 31.64 -5.78
CA LYS A 307 19.14 31.32 -6.08
C LYS A 307 20.06 31.31 -4.85
N ASP A 308 19.56 31.83 -3.72
CA ASP A 308 20.25 31.97 -2.44
C ASP A 308 19.59 31.16 -1.29
N ALA A 309 18.70 30.17 -1.59
CA ALA A 309 18.07 29.37 -0.53
C ALA A 309 19.10 28.40 0.09
N GLU A 310 19.28 28.49 1.41
CA GLU A 310 20.11 27.52 2.14
C GLU A 310 19.40 26.15 2.23
N PRO A 311 20.11 25.03 1.99
CA PRO A 311 19.53 23.71 2.12
C PRO A 311 19.22 23.39 3.57
N VAL A 312 18.06 22.76 3.80
CA VAL A 312 17.67 22.26 5.13
C VAL A 312 18.23 20.87 5.42
N LEU A 313 18.59 20.11 4.36
CA LEU A 313 19.21 18.79 4.47
C LEU A 313 20.31 18.66 3.41
N THR A 314 21.46 18.13 3.84
CA THR A 314 22.55 17.77 2.93
C THR A 314 23.16 16.44 3.36
N PHE A 315 23.21 15.49 2.45
CA PHE A 315 24.08 14.32 2.49
C PHE A 315 25.25 14.60 1.54
N ASP A 316 26.47 14.42 2.01
CA ASP A 316 27.68 14.68 1.24
C ASP A 316 28.62 13.47 1.29
N HIS A 317 28.66 12.70 0.19
CA HIS A 317 29.44 11.48 0.01
C HIS A 317 29.36 10.50 1.18
N VAL A 318 28.12 10.19 1.63
CA VAL A 318 27.85 9.38 2.82
C VAL A 318 28.04 7.91 2.55
N GLU A 319 28.86 7.26 3.39
CA GLU A 319 29.03 5.81 3.48
C GLU A 319 28.49 5.28 4.81
N PHE A 320 27.77 4.16 4.76
CA PHE A 320 27.34 3.44 5.96
C PHE A 320 27.14 1.95 5.66
N ALA A 321 27.57 1.09 6.60
CA ALA A 321 27.27 -0.35 6.57
C ALA A 321 26.95 -0.85 7.99
N TYR A 322 26.00 -1.77 8.07
CA TYR A 322 25.70 -2.44 9.35
C TYR A 322 26.79 -3.46 9.69
N PRO A 323 27.15 -3.62 10.98
CA PRO A 323 28.22 -4.54 11.41
C PRO A 323 27.96 -6.01 11.03
N ASN A 324 26.73 -6.40 10.88
CA ASN A 324 26.26 -7.76 10.54
C ASN A 324 25.99 -7.98 9.04
N GLY A 325 26.46 -7.09 8.17
CA GLY A 325 26.35 -7.25 6.72
C GLY A 325 24.97 -6.95 6.13
N GLY A 326 24.15 -6.13 6.80
CA GLY A 326 22.85 -5.66 6.29
C GLY A 326 22.96 -4.57 5.22
N ALA A 327 21.81 -3.97 4.87
CA ALA A 327 21.70 -2.91 3.87
C ALA A 327 22.71 -1.78 4.13
N ALA A 328 23.58 -1.54 3.15
CA ALA A 328 24.58 -0.47 3.18
C ALA A 328 24.08 0.77 2.42
N VAL A 329 24.75 1.89 2.62
CA VAL A 329 24.59 3.10 1.80
C VAL A 329 25.96 3.48 1.29
N HIS A 330 26.07 3.70 -0.02
CA HIS A 330 27.33 3.92 -0.72
C HIS A 330 27.30 5.24 -1.50
N ASP A 331 28.24 6.13 -1.18
CA ASP A 331 28.48 7.40 -1.88
C ASP A 331 27.19 8.23 -2.06
N LEU A 332 26.37 8.30 -0.99
CA LEU A 332 25.08 8.96 -1.05
C LEU A 332 25.25 10.47 -0.93
N SER A 333 24.80 11.20 -1.96
CA SER A 333 24.78 12.66 -1.98
C SER A 333 23.40 13.16 -2.37
N LEU A 334 22.76 13.92 -1.47
CA LEU A 334 21.40 14.44 -1.65
C LEU A 334 21.25 15.79 -0.94
N THR A 335 20.54 16.72 -1.56
CA THR A 335 20.25 18.02 -0.97
C THR A 335 18.76 18.31 -1.07
N LEU A 336 18.16 18.81 0.02
CA LEU A 336 16.77 19.26 0.06
C LEU A 336 16.70 20.72 0.51
N TYR A 337 15.70 21.41 -0.04
CA TYR A 337 15.41 22.82 0.26
C TYR A 337 14.06 22.95 0.98
N PRO A 338 13.81 24.07 1.68
CA PRO A 338 12.53 24.32 2.32
C PRO A 338 11.36 24.23 1.33
N GLY A 339 10.30 23.55 1.73
CA GLY A 339 9.09 23.40 0.93
C GLY A 339 9.12 22.35 -0.17
N GLU A 340 10.24 21.62 -0.33
CA GLU A 340 10.30 20.47 -1.27
C GLU A 340 9.56 19.26 -0.69
N LEU A 341 8.81 18.55 -1.54
CA LEU A 341 8.29 17.22 -1.28
C LEU A 341 9.01 16.23 -2.21
N VAL A 342 9.84 15.37 -1.63
CA VAL A 342 10.70 14.42 -2.36
C VAL A 342 10.31 13.00 -2.03
N GLY A 343 9.97 12.23 -3.06
CA GLY A 343 9.73 10.78 -2.95
C GLY A 343 11.06 10.00 -3.02
N ILE A 344 11.25 9.03 -2.10
CA ILE A 344 12.33 8.06 -2.16
C ILE A 344 11.76 6.72 -2.61
N VAL A 345 12.12 6.27 -3.80
CA VAL A 345 11.59 5.05 -4.41
C VAL A 345 12.68 4.02 -4.68
N GLY A 346 12.31 2.74 -4.70
CA GLY A 346 13.22 1.61 -4.92
C GLY A 346 12.73 0.36 -4.20
N GLN A 347 13.30 -0.80 -4.56
CA GLN A 347 12.94 -2.08 -3.96
C GLN A 347 13.19 -2.13 -2.44
N ASN A 348 12.62 -3.16 -1.79
CA ASN A 348 12.95 -3.46 -0.40
C ASN A 348 14.44 -3.81 -0.27
N GLY A 349 15.11 -3.25 0.74
CA GLY A 349 16.56 -3.40 0.90
C GLY A 349 17.42 -2.40 0.11
N ALA A 350 16.85 -1.50 -0.69
CA ALA A 350 17.60 -0.49 -1.45
C ALA A 350 18.33 0.56 -0.58
N GLY A 351 18.14 0.56 0.74
CA GLY A 351 18.80 1.50 1.67
C GLY A 351 17.91 2.68 2.11
N LYS A 352 16.63 2.72 1.71
CA LYS A 352 15.69 3.82 2.03
C LYS A 352 15.58 4.09 3.54
N THR A 353 15.28 3.06 4.33
CA THR A 353 15.20 3.17 5.81
C THR A 353 16.55 3.52 6.45
N THR A 354 17.67 3.10 5.86
CA THR A 354 19.01 3.49 6.34
C THR A 354 19.24 4.98 6.12
N LEU A 355 18.84 5.52 4.96
CA LEU A 355 18.88 6.95 4.65
C LEU A 355 18.06 7.75 5.69
N THR A 356 16.83 7.33 5.99
CA THR A 356 15.98 8.03 6.97
C THR A 356 16.57 8.00 8.39
N LYS A 357 17.19 6.87 8.80
CA LYS A 357 17.87 6.75 10.09
C LYS A 357 19.15 7.60 10.19
N LEU A 358 19.89 7.77 9.10
CA LEU A 358 21.06 8.67 9.02
C LEU A 358 20.62 10.14 9.15
N LEU A 359 19.53 10.52 8.45
CA LEU A 359 18.95 11.85 8.53
C LEU A 359 18.49 12.21 9.95
N THR A 360 17.78 11.29 10.61
CA THR A 360 17.30 11.51 11.99
C THR A 360 18.41 11.42 13.05
N GLY A 361 19.64 11.07 12.64
CA GLY A 361 20.79 10.91 13.53
C GLY A 361 20.73 9.67 14.42
N LEU A 362 19.81 8.74 14.15
CA LEU A 362 19.76 7.41 14.79
C LEU A 362 20.96 6.54 14.38
N LEU A 363 21.41 6.71 13.13
CA LEU A 363 22.66 6.13 12.64
C LEU A 363 23.66 7.25 12.37
N LYS A 364 24.93 6.93 12.49
CA LYS A 364 26.03 7.86 12.19
C LYS A 364 26.76 7.39 10.95
N PRO A 365 27.10 8.28 9.99
CA PRO A 365 27.84 7.90 8.80
C PRO A 365 29.22 7.33 9.18
N ALA A 366 29.71 6.35 8.41
CA ALA A 366 31.06 5.84 8.52
C ALA A 366 32.08 6.80 7.87
N SER A 367 31.67 7.47 6.78
CA SER A 367 32.40 8.59 6.16
C SER A 367 31.41 9.52 5.47
N GLY A 368 31.87 10.69 5.02
CA GLY A 368 31.00 11.76 4.54
C GLY A 368 30.33 12.53 5.68
N SER A 369 29.33 13.36 5.37
CA SER A 369 28.58 14.12 6.38
C SER A 369 27.10 14.19 6.07
N VAL A 370 26.28 14.23 7.14
CA VAL A 370 24.84 14.49 7.07
C VAL A 370 24.54 15.74 7.89
N ARG A 371 24.03 16.77 7.23
CA ARG A 371 23.67 18.04 7.90
C ARG A 371 22.17 18.31 7.80
N VAL A 372 21.58 18.58 8.95
CA VAL A 372 20.18 18.93 9.13
C VAL A 372 20.10 20.34 9.68
N THR A 373 19.54 21.28 8.92
CA THR A 373 19.48 22.72 9.26
C THR A 373 20.82 23.29 9.71
N GLY A 374 21.91 22.86 9.03
CA GLY A 374 23.30 23.23 9.36
C GLY A 374 23.94 22.41 10.49
N LEU A 375 23.18 21.60 11.25
CA LEU A 375 23.70 20.74 12.31
C LEU A 375 24.26 19.44 11.73
N ASP A 376 25.49 19.09 12.03
CA ASP A 376 26.08 17.80 11.66
C ASP A 376 25.53 16.70 12.57
N THR A 377 24.84 15.69 11.99
CA THR A 377 24.22 14.60 12.75
C THR A 377 25.23 13.74 13.49
N ALA A 378 26.51 13.67 13.05
CA ALA A 378 27.56 12.94 13.74
C ALA A 378 28.06 13.69 14.99
N ALA A 379 28.04 15.02 14.97
CA ALA A 379 28.60 15.86 15.99
C ALA A 379 27.63 16.21 17.13
N VAL A 380 26.30 16.15 16.88
CA VAL A 380 25.29 16.52 17.86
C VAL A 380 24.48 15.30 18.35
N PRO A 381 23.90 15.33 19.57
CA PRO A 381 23.02 14.27 20.02
C PRO A 381 21.72 14.23 19.21
N THR A 382 21.14 13.04 19.06
CA THR A 382 19.89 12.81 18.29
C THR A 382 18.73 13.68 18.79
N SER A 383 18.65 13.95 20.11
CA SER A 383 17.63 14.82 20.70
C SER A 383 17.69 16.27 20.17
N ARG A 384 18.86 16.73 19.68
CA ARG A 384 18.97 18.05 19.05
C ARG A 384 18.42 18.03 17.63
N ILE A 385 18.68 16.93 16.89
CA ILE A 385 18.12 16.73 15.53
C ILE A 385 16.60 16.59 15.60
N ALA A 386 16.07 15.88 16.59
CA ALA A 386 14.63 15.67 16.80
C ALA A 386 13.81 16.96 17.01
N ARG A 387 14.46 18.11 17.26
CA ARG A 387 13.78 19.43 17.29
C ARG A 387 13.55 20.00 15.89
N GLU A 388 14.30 19.55 14.91
CA GLU A 388 14.26 20.03 13.53
C GLU A 388 13.52 19.05 12.60
N VAL A 389 13.53 17.77 12.97
CA VAL A 389 12.99 16.66 12.17
C VAL A 389 11.92 15.92 12.94
N ALA A 390 10.74 15.79 12.36
CA ALA A 390 9.72 14.85 12.84
C ALA A 390 9.61 13.65 11.89
N THR A 391 9.28 12.48 12.43
CA THR A 391 9.14 11.23 11.66
C THR A 391 7.77 10.63 11.89
N LEU A 392 7.09 10.27 10.81
CA LEU A 392 5.92 9.40 10.83
C LEU A 392 6.39 7.98 10.47
N PHE A 393 6.24 7.04 11.41
CA PHE A 393 6.66 5.66 11.21
C PHE A 393 5.60 4.86 10.44
N GLN A 394 6.03 3.85 9.71
CA GLN A 394 5.18 2.89 9.00
C GLN A 394 4.16 2.22 9.93
N ASN A 395 4.56 1.85 11.13
CA ASN A 395 3.68 1.30 12.15
C ASN A 395 3.45 2.34 13.25
N PRO A 396 2.23 2.93 13.36
CA PRO A 396 1.91 3.94 14.36
C PRO A 396 2.07 3.43 15.80
N ASP A 397 1.89 2.12 16.03
CA ASP A 397 1.99 1.50 17.35
C ASP A 397 3.41 1.60 17.95
N ARG A 398 4.43 1.82 17.10
CA ARG A 398 5.81 2.07 17.53
C ARG A 398 6.08 3.54 17.89
N GLN A 399 5.16 4.43 17.52
CA GLN A 399 5.27 5.87 17.78
C GLN A 399 4.44 6.28 18.98
N ILE A 400 3.24 5.72 19.13
CA ILE A 400 2.26 6.04 20.15
C ILE A 400 2.71 5.51 21.51
N CYS A 401 2.73 6.37 22.54
CA CYS A 401 3.22 6.03 23.87
C CYS A 401 2.37 6.59 25.03
N LYS A 402 1.28 7.33 24.75
CA LYS A 402 0.44 7.94 25.78
C LYS A 402 -0.91 7.24 25.90
N ASP A 403 -1.59 7.49 27.02
CA ASP A 403 -2.85 6.86 27.38
C ASP A 403 -4.07 7.51 26.72
N THR A 404 -3.96 8.78 26.28
CA THR A 404 -5.02 9.50 25.55
C THR A 404 -4.49 10.10 24.26
N VAL A 405 -5.37 10.28 23.27
CA VAL A 405 -5.06 10.95 22.00
C VAL A 405 -4.56 12.38 22.25
N LEU A 406 -5.17 13.10 23.19
CA LEU A 406 -4.78 14.48 23.50
C LEU A 406 -3.35 14.54 24.07
N ASP A 407 -3.01 13.68 25.03
CA ASP A 407 -1.67 13.63 25.61
C ASP A 407 -0.63 13.19 24.57
N GLU A 408 -0.98 12.25 23.67
CA GLU A 408 -0.09 11.80 22.60
C GLU A 408 0.26 12.93 21.64
N VAL A 409 -0.74 13.69 21.18
CA VAL A 409 -0.51 14.81 20.26
C VAL A 409 0.23 15.96 20.95
N ALA A 410 -0.02 16.22 22.23
CA ALA A 410 0.67 17.27 22.99
C ALA A 410 2.13 16.93 23.32
N PHE A 411 2.48 15.64 23.38
CA PHE A 411 3.74 15.16 23.91
C PHE A 411 4.98 15.76 23.24
N GLY A 412 4.99 15.86 21.92
CA GLY A 412 6.10 16.47 21.18
C GLY A 412 6.36 17.93 21.54
N LEU A 413 5.29 18.69 21.78
CA LEU A 413 5.38 20.08 22.20
C LEU A 413 5.95 20.23 23.63
N GLU A 414 5.51 19.37 24.57
CA GLU A 414 6.03 19.32 25.94
C GLU A 414 7.52 18.99 25.96
N LEU A 415 7.96 17.99 25.17
CA LEU A 415 9.37 17.66 25.01
C LEU A 415 10.20 18.80 24.38
N GLY A 416 9.56 19.62 23.54
CA GLY A 416 10.15 20.85 23.00
C GLY A 416 10.33 21.95 24.04
N GLY A 417 9.75 21.79 25.24
CA GLY A 417 9.81 22.76 26.35
C GLY A 417 8.62 23.73 26.42
N MET A 418 7.54 23.44 25.68
CA MET A 418 6.30 24.23 25.77
C MET A 418 5.59 23.95 27.09
N ASP A 419 4.93 24.97 27.66
CA ASP A 419 4.06 24.77 28.82
C ASP A 419 2.91 23.81 28.50
N ARG A 420 2.57 22.92 29.45
CA ARG A 420 1.57 21.88 29.26
C ARG A 420 0.21 22.40 28.86
N ALA A 421 -0.26 23.51 29.47
CA ALA A 421 -1.57 24.09 29.13
C ALA A 421 -1.60 24.59 27.68
N GLU A 422 -0.53 25.21 27.22
CA GLU A 422 -0.41 25.67 25.82
C GLU A 422 -0.24 24.48 24.86
N ALA A 423 0.52 23.45 25.24
CA ALA A 423 0.69 22.23 24.45
C ALA A 423 -0.66 21.52 24.22
N LEU A 424 -1.44 21.31 25.29
CA LEU A 424 -2.78 20.72 25.20
C LEU A 424 -3.74 21.55 24.33
N ARG A 425 -3.68 22.90 24.46
CA ARG A 425 -4.52 23.79 23.63
C ARG A 425 -4.18 23.66 22.14
N ARG A 426 -2.90 23.60 21.77
CA ARG A 426 -2.48 23.41 20.37
C ARG A 426 -2.81 22.02 19.86
N ALA A 427 -2.61 20.99 20.69
CA ALA A 427 -2.98 19.63 20.37
C ALA A 427 -4.47 19.49 20.06
N GLN A 428 -5.33 20.12 20.88
CA GLN A 428 -6.78 20.10 20.67
C GLN A 428 -7.18 20.67 19.29
N LEU A 429 -6.56 21.79 18.87
CA LEU A 429 -6.84 22.37 17.54
C LEU A 429 -6.52 21.42 16.37
N VAL A 430 -5.45 20.64 16.51
CA VAL A 430 -5.07 19.65 15.49
C VAL A 430 -6.01 18.46 15.54
N ILE A 431 -6.35 17.97 16.73
CA ILE A 431 -7.27 16.85 16.97
C ILE A 431 -8.64 17.18 16.38
N ASP A 432 -9.18 18.39 16.64
CA ASP A 432 -10.46 18.85 16.10
C ASP A 432 -10.45 18.89 14.56
N ARG A 433 -9.33 19.34 13.98
CA ARG A 433 -9.15 19.36 12.51
C ARG A 433 -9.17 17.96 11.88
N PHE A 434 -8.64 16.97 12.59
CA PHE A 434 -8.61 15.57 12.12
C PHE A 434 -9.84 14.77 12.54
N GLY A 435 -10.75 15.35 13.34
CA GLY A 435 -11.94 14.65 13.83
C GLY A 435 -11.63 13.48 14.75
N LEU A 436 -10.52 13.58 15.53
CA LEU A 436 -10.08 12.51 16.41
C LEU A 436 -10.72 12.64 17.81
N PRO A 437 -10.99 11.52 18.51
CA PRO A 437 -11.52 11.54 19.88
C PRO A 437 -10.42 11.84 20.90
N ALA A 438 -10.41 13.02 21.47
CA ALA A 438 -9.32 13.53 22.33
C ALA A 438 -9.07 12.68 23.59
N ASP A 439 -10.14 12.20 24.22
CA ASP A 439 -10.11 11.52 25.54
C ASP A 439 -9.95 9.99 25.43
N GLU A 440 -10.01 9.42 24.23
CA GLU A 440 -9.90 7.98 24.04
C GLU A 440 -8.44 7.50 24.09
N ALA A 441 -8.26 6.24 24.47
CA ALA A 441 -6.98 5.57 24.40
C ALA A 441 -6.62 5.31 22.93
N PRO A 442 -5.41 5.68 22.45
CA PRO A 442 -5.05 5.48 21.05
C PRO A 442 -5.17 4.03 20.58
N PHE A 443 -4.85 3.06 21.47
CA PHE A 443 -4.92 1.64 21.13
C PHE A 443 -6.34 1.04 21.07
N SER A 444 -7.37 1.80 21.49
CA SER A 444 -8.77 1.42 21.23
C SER A 444 -9.24 1.80 19.82
N LEU A 445 -8.50 2.65 19.13
CA LEU A 445 -8.82 3.16 17.80
C LEU A 445 -8.45 2.16 16.70
N SER A 446 -9.07 2.30 15.53
CA SER A 446 -8.67 1.57 14.32
C SER A 446 -7.22 1.88 13.92
N ARG A 447 -6.61 1.03 13.10
CA ARG A 447 -5.24 1.28 12.60
C ARG A 447 -5.15 2.61 11.84
N GLY A 448 -6.12 2.92 10.98
CA GLY A 448 -6.17 4.19 10.25
C GLY A 448 -6.27 5.40 11.19
N GLN A 449 -7.14 5.32 12.20
CA GLN A 449 -7.24 6.38 13.20
C GLN A 449 -5.94 6.54 14.00
N ARG A 450 -5.26 5.44 14.38
CA ARG A 450 -3.92 5.52 15.02
C ARG A 450 -2.89 6.19 14.13
N GLN A 451 -2.92 5.92 12.81
CA GLN A 451 -2.05 6.61 11.85
C GLN A 451 -2.33 8.12 11.81
N MET A 452 -3.62 8.50 11.88
CA MET A 452 -4.00 9.92 11.97
C MET A 452 -3.57 10.58 13.28
N VAL A 453 -3.60 9.85 14.41
CA VAL A 453 -3.04 10.34 15.70
C VAL A 453 -1.53 10.55 15.58
N ALA A 454 -0.80 9.59 15.01
CA ALA A 454 0.64 9.71 14.78
C ALA A 454 0.98 10.89 13.84
N LEU A 455 0.18 11.11 12.78
CA LEU A 455 0.33 12.28 11.91
C LEU A 455 0.05 13.58 12.65
N ALA A 456 -1.00 13.63 13.48
CA ALA A 456 -1.34 14.81 14.29
C ALA A 456 -0.17 15.19 15.23
N SER A 457 0.51 14.19 15.84
CA SER A 457 1.70 14.41 16.67
C SER A 457 2.89 14.98 15.89
N VAL A 458 3.00 14.66 14.58
CA VAL A 458 4.01 15.25 13.70
C VAL A 458 3.65 16.66 13.27
N VAL A 459 2.38 16.89 12.92
CA VAL A 459 1.90 18.18 12.41
C VAL A 459 1.95 19.28 13.48
N VAL A 460 1.60 18.95 14.73
CA VAL A 460 1.47 19.92 15.82
C VAL A 460 2.79 20.60 16.20
N VAL A 461 3.93 19.93 15.97
CA VAL A 461 5.26 20.47 16.33
C VAL A 461 5.84 21.39 15.26
N GLU A 462 5.21 21.49 14.07
CA GLU A 462 5.63 22.36 12.96
C GLU A 462 7.13 22.23 12.62
N PRO A 463 7.62 20.99 12.31
CA PRO A 463 9.03 20.74 12.10
C PRO A 463 9.53 21.37 10.79
N LYS A 464 10.86 21.58 10.66
CA LYS A 464 11.47 22.03 9.40
C LYS A 464 11.59 20.94 8.36
N ILE A 465 11.74 19.69 8.82
CA ILE A 465 11.81 18.51 7.96
C ILE A 465 10.85 17.45 8.50
N VAL A 466 10.06 16.85 7.62
CA VAL A 466 9.24 15.67 7.92
C VAL A 466 9.75 14.48 7.13
N VAL A 467 9.93 13.36 7.80
CA VAL A 467 10.20 12.06 7.20
C VAL A 467 8.96 11.20 7.33
N LEU A 468 8.43 10.76 6.21
CA LEU A 468 7.27 9.87 6.13
C LEU A 468 7.77 8.49 5.66
N ASP A 469 7.65 7.49 6.50
CA ASP A 469 8.01 6.11 6.17
C ASP A 469 6.71 5.32 5.94
N GLU A 470 6.38 5.05 4.67
CA GLU A 470 5.16 4.36 4.22
C GLU A 470 3.87 5.00 4.80
N PRO A 471 3.64 6.31 4.57
CA PRO A 471 2.58 7.06 5.27
C PRO A 471 1.16 6.59 4.93
N THR A 472 0.99 5.87 3.83
CA THR A 472 -0.32 5.43 3.29
C THR A 472 -0.59 3.94 3.51
N SER A 473 0.35 3.21 4.09
CA SER A 473 0.24 1.76 4.29
C SER A 473 -0.91 1.41 5.25
N GLY A 474 -1.85 0.59 4.79
CA GLY A 474 -3.02 0.15 5.57
C GLY A 474 -4.08 1.23 5.78
N LEU A 475 -4.02 2.35 5.05
CA LEU A 475 -5.05 3.38 4.99
C LEU A 475 -6.01 3.13 3.83
N ASP A 476 -7.28 3.49 4.01
CA ASP A 476 -8.18 3.59 2.88
C ASP A 476 -7.88 4.83 2.01
N TYR A 477 -8.53 4.93 0.84
CA TYR A 477 -8.27 6.03 -0.09
C TYR A 477 -8.54 7.41 0.53
N ARG A 478 -9.60 7.56 1.35
CA ARG A 478 -9.96 8.83 1.99
C ARG A 478 -8.94 9.23 3.05
N GLU A 479 -8.55 8.27 3.89
CA GLU A 479 -7.50 8.46 4.90
C GLU A 479 -6.17 8.81 4.23
N CYS A 480 -5.79 8.09 3.16
CA CYS A 480 -4.60 8.35 2.36
C CYS A 480 -4.58 9.79 1.82
N MET A 481 -5.68 10.24 1.20
CA MET A 481 -5.79 11.61 0.68
C MET A 481 -5.71 12.66 1.79
N THR A 482 -6.29 12.40 2.96
CA THR A 482 -6.20 13.31 4.12
C THR A 482 -4.76 13.48 4.62
N VAL A 483 -4.01 12.37 4.70
CA VAL A 483 -2.58 12.37 5.04
C VAL A 483 -1.80 13.20 4.03
N MET A 484 -1.96 12.90 2.74
CA MET A 484 -1.16 13.50 1.68
C MET A 484 -1.47 14.99 1.46
N GLU A 485 -2.74 15.41 1.56
CA GLU A 485 -3.14 16.83 1.54
C GLU A 485 -2.58 17.62 2.72
N THR A 486 -2.54 16.97 3.90
CA THR A 486 -1.93 17.59 5.09
C THR A 486 -0.44 17.79 4.88
N VAL A 487 0.26 16.79 4.38
CA VAL A 487 1.69 16.83 4.06
C VAL A 487 1.99 17.91 3.01
N ARG A 488 1.17 17.99 1.95
CA ARG A 488 1.27 19.04 0.92
C ARG A 488 1.14 20.44 1.54
N THR A 489 0.15 20.62 2.42
CA THR A 489 -0.02 21.89 3.15
C THR A 489 1.20 22.25 4.00
N MET A 490 1.86 21.26 4.62
CA MET A 490 3.11 21.50 5.37
C MET A 490 4.25 21.92 4.43
N ALA A 491 4.41 21.27 3.28
CA ALA A 491 5.39 21.65 2.28
C ALA A 491 5.15 23.07 1.75
N GLU A 492 3.91 23.44 1.48
CA GLU A 492 3.53 24.80 1.06
C GLU A 492 3.89 25.88 2.10
N ARG A 493 3.91 25.53 3.38
CA ARG A 493 4.35 26.40 4.49
C ARG A 493 5.86 26.42 4.71
N GLY A 494 6.62 25.71 3.88
CA GLY A 494 8.08 25.71 3.91
C GLY A 494 8.73 24.51 4.63
N CYS A 495 7.95 23.54 5.11
CA CYS A 495 8.49 22.28 5.62
C CYS A 495 9.06 21.46 4.46
N ALA A 496 10.28 20.95 4.57
CA ALA A 496 10.80 19.99 3.61
C ALA A 496 10.29 18.58 3.97
N VAL A 497 9.81 17.83 2.98
CA VAL A 497 9.22 16.51 3.18
C VAL A 497 10.01 15.46 2.42
N ILE A 498 10.39 14.39 3.11
CA ILE A 498 10.89 13.16 2.52
C ILE A 498 9.84 12.08 2.71
N MET A 499 9.37 11.50 1.62
CA MET A 499 8.39 10.43 1.61
C MET A 499 9.01 9.16 1.06
N VAL A 500 9.17 8.14 1.90
CA VAL A 500 9.45 6.77 1.46
C VAL A 500 8.10 6.10 1.24
N CYS A 501 7.80 5.68 0.02
CA CYS A 501 6.51 5.11 -0.32
C CYS A 501 6.65 4.05 -1.42
N HIS A 502 5.83 2.99 -1.33
CA HIS A 502 5.71 1.94 -2.35
C HIS A 502 4.50 2.13 -3.27
N ASP A 503 3.63 3.08 -2.98
CA ASP A 503 2.53 3.46 -3.87
C ASP A 503 3.00 4.53 -4.87
N MET A 504 3.32 4.08 -6.08
CA MET A 504 3.85 4.97 -7.13
C MET A 504 2.80 5.94 -7.66
N GLU A 505 1.50 5.63 -7.54
CA GLU A 505 0.42 6.56 -7.88
C GLU A 505 0.43 7.75 -6.90
N VAL A 506 0.54 7.47 -5.59
CA VAL A 506 0.66 8.52 -4.56
C VAL A 506 1.94 9.34 -4.74
N VAL A 507 3.08 8.67 -5.03
CA VAL A 507 4.33 9.38 -5.30
C VAL A 507 4.18 10.29 -6.52
N SER A 508 3.54 9.83 -7.58
CA SER A 508 3.31 10.61 -8.79
C SER A 508 2.41 11.82 -8.56
N ASP A 509 1.35 11.66 -7.77
CA ASP A 509 0.38 12.73 -7.50
C ASP A 509 0.94 13.83 -6.58
N PHE A 510 1.88 13.51 -5.69
CA PHE A 510 2.30 14.44 -4.63
C PHE A 510 3.77 14.85 -4.67
N ALA A 511 4.69 13.98 -5.11
CA ALA A 511 6.11 14.30 -5.11
C ALA A 511 6.53 15.06 -6.38
N GLU A 512 7.09 16.25 -6.21
CA GLU A 512 7.63 17.06 -7.31
C GLU A 512 8.90 16.44 -7.90
N ARG A 513 9.69 15.80 -7.04
CA ARG A 513 10.96 15.18 -7.34
C ARG A 513 11.05 13.81 -6.67
N ILE A 514 11.67 12.87 -7.35
CA ILE A 514 11.99 11.57 -6.76
C ILE A 514 13.49 11.30 -6.76
N VAL A 515 13.88 10.45 -5.82
CA VAL A 515 15.21 9.86 -5.71
C VAL A 515 15.04 8.36 -5.88
N VAL A 516 15.64 7.80 -6.91
CA VAL A 516 15.56 6.37 -7.23
C VAL A 516 16.76 5.67 -6.64
N MET A 517 16.52 4.70 -5.76
CA MET A 517 17.56 3.96 -5.05
C MET A 517 17.58 2.48 -5.39
N ALA A 518 18.76 1.91 -5.55
CA ALA A 518 19.01 0.47 -5.58
C ALA A 518 20.38 0.17 -4.97
N ASP A 519 20.51 -0.98 -4.32
CA ASP A 519 21.77 -1.50 -3.77
C ASP A 519 22.56 -0.47 -2.93
N GLY A 520 21.84 0.30 -2.12
CA GLY A 520 22.42 1.33 -1.25
C GLY A 520 22.92 2.59 -1.97
N ARG A 521 22.61 2.78 -3.26
CA ARG A 521 23.04 3.91 -4.07
C ARG A 521 21.86 4.69 -4.61
N ILE A 522 22.05 5.98 -4.83
CA ILE A 522 21.16 6.77 -5.69
C ILE A 522 21.50 6.44 -7.13
N LEU A 523 20.56 5.86 -7.87
CA LEU A 523 20.71 5.60 -9.31
C LEU A 523 20.50 6.88 -10.11
N ASP A 524 19.47 7.65 -9.74
CA ASP A 524 19.15 8.94 -10.35
C ASP A 524 18.24 9.76 -9.43
N ARG A 525 18.14 11.07 -9.71
CA ARG A 525 17.27 12.02 -9.00
C ARG A 525 16.83 13.14 -9.94
N GLY A 526 15.55 13.45 -9.94
CA GLY A 526 14.98 14.44 -10.86
C GLY A 526 13.49 14.59 -10.72
N ARG A 527 12.85 15.20 -11.72
CA ARG A 527 11.41 15.36 -11.76
C ARG A 527 10.72 14.01 -11.82
N THR A 528 9.64 13.89 -11.07
CA THR A 528 8.91 12.64 -10.91
C THR A 528 8.51 12.01 -12.24
N HIS A 529 7.87 12.77 -13.15
CA HIS A 529 7.42 12.23 -14.43
C HIS A 529 8.58 11.86 -15.38
N GLU A 530 9.71 12.62 -15.34
CA GLU A 530 10.88 12.33 -16.18
C GLU A 530 11.51 10.99 -15.80
N LEU A 531 11.67 10.76 -14.48
CA LEU A 531 12.31 9.55 -14.01
C LEU A 531 11.39 8.32 -14.13
N PHE A 532 10.09 8.44 -13.86
CA PHE A 532 9.15 7.34 -14.07
C PHE A 532 9.01 6.95 -15.55
N SER A 533 9.22 7.87 -16.47
CA SER A 533 9.23 7.58 -17.92
C SER A 533 10.50 6.84 -18.38
N ASN A 534 11.56 6.80 -17.56
CA ASN A 534 12.80 6.08 -17.85
C ASN A 534 12.69 4.60 -17.43
N ILE A 535 12.25 3.74 -18.37
CA ILE A 535 11.99 2.32 -18.11
C ILE A 535 13.24 1.57 -17.65
N ASP A 536 14.40 1.86 -18.22
CA ASP A 536 15.63 1.16 -17.86
C ASP A 536 16.03 1.50 -16.42
N LEU A 537 15.81 2.74 -15.99
CA LEU A 537 16.00 3.15 -14.60
C LEU A 537 15.00 2.43 -13.68
N MET A 538 13.72 2.42 -14.05
CA MET A 538 12.66 1.76 -13.26
C MET A 538 12.91 0.25 -13.12
N ARG A 539 13.29 -0.43 -14.19
CA ARG A 539 13.67 -1.86 -14.14
C ARG A 539 14.85 -2.12 -13.21
N ARG A 540 15.90 -1.28 -13.28
CA ARG A 540 17.08 -1.41 -12.40
C ARG A 540 16.75 -1.17 -10.93
N ALA A 541 15.75 -0.36 -10.65
CA ALA A 541 15.27 -0.06 -9.30
C ALA A 541 14.18 -1.03 -8.82
N TYR A 542 13.69 -1.94 -9.68
CA TYR A 542 12.53 -2.81 -9.44
C TYR A 542 11.30 -2.01 -9.04
N VAL A 543 11.05 -0.90 -9.73
CA VAL A 543 9.91 -0.01 -9.53
C VAL A 543 9.03 -0.08 -10.78
N GLU A 544 7.73 -0.22 -10.59
CA GLU A 544 6.75 -0.13 -11.66
C GLU A 544 6.28 1.33 -11.79
N PRO A 545 6.27 1.91 -12.99
CA PRO A 545 5.77 3.27 -13.18
C PRO A 545 4.26 3.33 -12.94
N PRO A 546 3.70 4.51 -12.56
CA PRO A 546 2.25 4.73 -12.48
C PRO A 546 1.52 4.41 -13.79
N GLN A 547 0.26 3.92 -13.69
CA GLN A 547 -0.56 3.53 -14.85
C GLN A 547 -0.65 4.65 -15.91
N VAL A 548 -0.83 5.90 -15.47
CA VAL A 548 -0.95 7.05 -16.40
C VAL A 548 0.34 7.27 -17.17
N ILE A 549 1.50 7.17 -16.52
CA ILE A 549 2.80 7.36 -17.16
C ILE A 549 3.10 6.23 -18.14
N GLU A 550 2.81 4.99 -17.76
CA GLU A 550 2.96 3.84 -18.66
C GLU A 550 2.03 3.96 -19.89
N LEU A 551 0.75 4.33 -19.69
CA LEU A 551 -0.19 4.59 -20.76
C LEU A 551 0.29 5.72 -21.68
N SER A 552 0.74 6.84 -21.10
CA SER A 552 1.22 8.00 -21.84
C SER A 552 2.41 7.67 -22.73
N ARG A 553 3.35 6.90 -22.19
CA ARG A 553 4.52 6.40 -22.93
C ARG A 553 4.10 5.53 -24.13
N ARG A 554 3.13 4.62 -23.93
CA ARG A 554 2.62 3.75 -25.01
C ARG A 554 1.89 4.56 -26.07
N LEU A 555 1.00 5.47 -25.66
CA LEU A 555 0.29 6.37 -26.57
C LEU A 555 1.23 7.33 -27.32
N ALA A 556 2.34 7.73 -26.70
CA ALA A 556 3.36 8.53 -27.39
C ALA A 556 3.99 7.79 -28.57
N SER A 557 4.10 6.47 -28.48
CA SER A 557 4.67 5.62 -29.53
C SER A 557 3.63 5.15 -30.54
N SER A 558 2.40 4.85 -30.09
CA SER A 558 1.36 4.23 -30.93
C SER A 558 0.38 5.24 -31.53
N VAL A 559 0.17 6.41 -30.89
CA VAL A 559 -0.84 7.41 -31.31
C VAL A 559 -0.18 8.74 -31.66
N SER A 560 0.43 9.45 -30.70
CA SER A 560 1.03 10.77 -30.95
C SER A 560 2.08 11.16 -29.90
N PRO A 561 3.21 11.77 -30.30
CA PRO A 561 4.22 12.33 -29.38
C PRO A 561 3.65 13.33 -28.35
N ALA A 562 2.47 13.89 -28.56
CA ALA A 562 1.82 14.80 -27.62
C ALA A 562 1.57 14.16 -26.23
N PHE A 563 1.49 12.84 -26.16
CA PHE A 563 1.36 12.12 -24.88
C PHE A 563 2.68 11.96 -24.11
N ALA A 564 3.85 12.24 -24.71
CA ALA A 564 5.16 11.86 -24.14
C ALA A 564 5.47 12.47 -22.76
N GLN A 565 4.82 13.57 -22.37
CA GLN A 565 5.08 14.28 -21.10
C GLN A 565 3.86 14.34 -20.18
N VAL A 566 2.94 13.41 -20.33
CA VAL A 566 1.69 13.39 -19.57
C VAL A 566 1.84 12.48 -18.35
N SER A 567 1.47 12.99 -17.19
CA SER A 567 1.50 12.26 -15.91
C SER A 567 0.16 12.23 -15.17
N GLU A 568 -0.84 12.98 -15.66
CA GLU A 568 -2.14 13.08 -15.03
C GLU A 568 -3.28 12.58 -15.92
N VAL A 569 -4.32 12.03 -15.27
CA VAL A 569 -5.56 11.59 -15.93
C VAL A 569 -6.17 12.73 -16.76
N THR A 570 -6.24 13.94 -16.21
CA THR A 570 -6.81 15.14 -16.83
C THR A 570 -6.11 15.51 -18.13
N ASP A 571 -4.80 15.34 -18.19
CA ASP A 571 -4.03 15.66 -19.40
C ASP A 571 -4.23 14.62 -20.50
N VAL A 572 -4.28 13.32 -20.16
CA VAL A 572 -4.62 12.26 -21.13
C VAL A 572 -5.98 12.55 -21.75
N VAL A 573 -6.98 12.84 -20.90
CA VAL A 573 -8.35 13.14 -21.35
C VAL A 573 -8.37 14.39 -22.24
N ARG A 574 -7.70 15.47 -21.85
CA ARG A 574 -7.62 16.72 -22.63
C ARG A 574 -7.01 16.51 -24.01
N ILE A 575 -5.84 15.85 -24.08
CA ILE A 575 -5.16 15.58 -25.36
C ILE A 575 -6.02 14.70 -26.26
N THR A 576 -6.62 13.65 -25.70
CA THR A 576 -7.52 12.77 -26.44
C THR A 576 -8.70 13.55 -27.02
N LYS A 577 -9.35 14.43 -26.24
CA LYS A 577 -10.44 15.31 -26.71
C LYS A 577 -10.01 16.24 -27.87
N GLU A 578 -8.85 16.89 -27.70
CA GLU A 578 -8.32 17.79 -28.72
C GLU A 578 -8.07 17.06 -30.03
N MET A 579 -7.64 15.80 -30.00
CA MET A 579 -7.40 14.99 -31.19
C MET A 579 -8.69 14.48 -31.83
N VAL A 580 -9.70 14.11 -31.03
CA VAL A 580 -11.00 13.66 -31.55
C VAL A 580 -11.82 14.83 -32.13
N HIS A 581 -11.83 16.02 -31.49
CA HIS A 581 -12.64 17.18 -31.97
C HIS A 581 -12.05 17.91 -33.18
N ARG A 582 -10.80 17.66 -33.54
CA ARG A 582 -10.17 18.23 -34.74
C ARG A 582 -10.36 17.35 -35.99
N GLY A 583 -10.96 16.18 -35.85
CA GLY A 583 -11.45 15.27 -36.92
C GLY A 583 -12.90 15.51 -37.21
#